data_45700da2b6d69a74029c1933b9133a86
#
_entry.id   45700da2b6d69a74029c1933b9133a86
#
_cell.length_a   1.000
_cell.length_b   1.000
_cell.length_c   1.000
_cell.angle_alpha   90.00
_cell.angle_beta   90.00
_cell.angle_gamma   90.00
#
_symmetry.space_group_name_H-M   'P 1'
#
loop_
_entity.id
_entity.type
_entity.pdbx_description
1 polymer ?
#
loop_
_entity_poly.entity_id
_entity_poly.type
_entity_poly.pdbx_seq_one_letter_code
_entity_poly.pdbx_strand_id
1 'polypeptide(L)'
;MTPAAAADELAPVVAAARTGDRAAFDELVRRTYRDTLLLATRLAGDEHDARDIVQDTYLRAYRGLRRFRGDSRFRTWLFRITVNCASSHQSRARRHRHVALGSDDAARPAADAVVADTGAERLSLRADLEAALAALAPKLRAVVVLRDVYDLPHDAIAAELGISQAAAKVRLHRARQQLRERLFAYDTAERGRAR
;
A
#
# COMPACT_ATOMS: atom_id res chain seq x y z
N MET A 1 -0.06 8.15 29.19
CA MET A 1 0.02 9.47 28.56
C MET A 1 0.09 9.25 27.04
N THR A 2 -1.01 9.48 26.35
CA THR A 2 -1.07 9.36 24.88
C THR A 2 -0.34 10.59 24.30
N PRO A 3 0.61 10.44 23.38
CA PRO A 3 1.25 11.61 22.77
C PRO A 3 0.16 12.41 22.05
N ALA A 4 0.10 13.70 22.36
CA ALA A 4 -0.79 14.66 21.75
C ALA A 4 -0.66 14.54 20.23
N ALA A 5 -1.79 14.31 19.57
CA ALA A 5 -1.89 14.24 18.13
C ALA A 5 -1.33 15.55 17.56
N ALA A 6 -0.14 15.50 16.94
CA ALA A 6 0.35 16.61 16.15
C ALA A 6 -0.78 17.01 15.20
N ALA A 7 -1.13 18.30 15.19
CA ALA A 7 -2.24 18.82 14.41
C ALA A 7 -2.08 18.33 12.95
N ASP A 8 -3.15 17.80 12.37
CA ASP A 8 -3.12 17.34 10.97
C ASP A 8 -2.96 18.58 10.08
N GLU A 9 -1.77 18.76 9.53
CA GLU A 9 -1.42 19.88 8.63
C GLU A 9 -2.40 20.03 7.46
N LEU A 10 -3.13 18.96 7.13
CA LEU A 10 -4.13 18.97 6.07
C LEU A 10 -5.52 19.38 6.58
N ALA A 11 -5.75 19.49 7.88
CA ALA A 11 -7.08 19.75 8.44
C ALA A 11 -7.76 21.01 7.86
N PRO A 12 -7.09 22.17 7.71
CA PRO A 12 -7.71 23.35 7.12
C PRO A 12 -8.09 23.13 5.64
N VAL A 13 -7.22 22.47 4.88
CA VAL A 13 -7.45 22.19 3.45
C VAL A 13 -8.59 21.18 3.29
N VAL A 14 -8.65 20.17 4.16
CA VAL A 14 -9.74 19.19 4.22
C VAL A 14 -11.08 19.89 4.50
N ALA A 15 -11.11 20.85 5.45
CA ALA A 15 -12.33 21.60 5.78
C ALA A 15 -12.85 22.36 4.57
N ALA A 16 -11.98 23.08 3.84
CA ALA A 16 -12.36 23.79 2.61
C ALA A 16 -12.83 22.84 1.49
N ALA A 17 -12.10 21.75 1.25
CA ALA A 17 -12.48 20.78 0.24
C ALA A 17 -13.82 20.08 0.53
N ARG A 18 -14.17 19.86 1.81
CA ARG A 18 -15.47 19.31 2.23
C ARG A 18 -16.65 20.21 1.88
N THR A 19 -16.45 21.51 1.84
CA THR A 19 -17.49 22.48 1.42
C THR A 19 -17.63 22.61 -0.09
N GLY A 20 -16.79 21.90 -0.85
CA GLY A 20 -16.86 21.86 -2.30
C GLY A 20 -15.79 22.71 -3.02
N ASP A 21 -14.82 23.26 -2.29
CA ASP A 21 -13.69 23.96 -2.88
C ASP A 21 -12.79 22.98 -3.66
N ARG A 22 -12.80 23.12 -4.98
CA ARG A 22 -12.00 22.28 -5.89
C ARG A 22 -10.50 22.55 -5.75
N ALA A 23 -10.10 23.80 -5.56
CA ALA A 23 -8.69 24.16 -5.42
C ALA A 23 -8.11 23.55 -4.15
N ALA A 24 -8.89 23.50 -3.06
CA ALA A 24 -8.52 22.82 -1.85
C ALA A 24 -8.41 21.29 -2.06
N PHE A 25 -9.29 20.67 -2.86
CA PHE A 25 -9.16 19.25 -3.18
C PHE A 25 -7.91 18.98 -4.04
N ASP A 26 -7.61 19.81 -5.03
CA ASP A 26 -6.40 19.71 -5.85
C ASP A 26 -5.12 19.83 -4.99
N GLU A 27 -5.17 20.67 -3.95
CA GLU A 27 -4.08 20.78 -2.98
C GLU A 27 -3.92 19.51 -2.16
N LEU A 28 -5.02 18.88 -1.70
CA LEU A 28 -4.98 17.58 -1.04
C LEU A 28 -4.35 16.51 -1.93
N VAL A 29 -4.72 16.48 -3.22
CA VAL A 29 -4.13 15.57 -4.20
C VAL A 29 -2.62 15.80 -4.28
N ARG A 30 -2.16 17.03 -4.51
CA ARG A 30 -0.73 17.36 -4.64
C ARG A 30 0.08 16.92 -3.42
N ARG A 31 -0.43 17.19 -2.20
CA ARG A 31 0.26 16.86 -0.95
C ARG A 31 0.27 15.38 -0.59
N THR A 32 -0.62 14.58 -1.18
CA THR A 32 -0.75 13.16 -0.83
C THR A 32 -0.43 12.22 -1.98
N TYR A 33 -0.27 12.73 -3.21
CA TYR A 33 -0.10 11.91 -4.42
C TYR A 33 1.08 10.95 -4.33
N ARG A 34 2.25 11.45 -3.92
CA ARG A 34 3.46 10.64 -3.83
C ARG A 34 3.29 9.46 -2.88
N ASP A 35 2.73 9.70 -1.69
CA ASP A 35 2.53 8.67 -0.67
C ASP A 35 1.47 7.66 -1.13
N THR A 36 0.40 8.15 -1.78
CA THR A 36 -0.67 7.31 -2.31
C THR A 36 -0.16 6.43 -3.46
N LEU A 37 0.65 6.97 -4.37
CA LEU A 37 1.25 6.21 -5.46
C LEU A 37 2.21 5.15 -4.92
N LEU A 38 3.06 5.50 -3.96
CA LEU A 38 3.98 4.56 -3.33
C LEU A 38 3.25 3.40 -2.65
N LEU A 39 2.14 3.70 -1.94
CA LEU A 39 1.29 2.67 -1.36
C LEU A 39 0.66 1.78 -2.45
N ALA A 40 0.10 2.40 -3.49
CA ALA A 40 -0.53 1.67 -4.59
C ALA A 40 0.47 0.74 -5.29
N THR A 41 1.69 1.20 -5.59
CA THR A 41 2.75 0.38 -6.19
C THR A 41 3.12 -0.81 -5.30
N ARG A 42 3.28 -0.59 -3.99
CA ARG A 42 3.55 -1.67 -3.04
C ARG A 42 2.41 -2.70 -2.96
N LEU A 43 1.17 -2.28 -3.14
CA LEU A 43 0.00 -3.16 -3.12
C LEU A 43 -0.23 -3.87 -4.46
N ALA A 44 -0.06 -3.19 -5.57
CA ALA A 44 -0.27 -3.74 -6.91
C ALA A 44 0.86 -4.69 -7.32
N GLY A 45 2.10 -4.25 -7.14
CA GLY A 45 3.30 -4.94 -7.59
C GLY A 45 3.75 -4.54 -9.01
N ASP A 46 3.01 -3.65 -9.68
CA ASP A 46 3.40 -3.01 -10.93
C ASP A 46 2.90 -1.57 -11.00
N GLU A 47 3.53 -0.75 -11.85
CA GLU A 47 3.29 0.68 -11.92
C GLU A 47 1.99 1.04 -12.68
N HIS A 48 1.61 0.24 -13.67
CA HIS A 48 0.40 0.49 -14.45
C HIS A 48 -0.84 0.32 -13.57
N ASP A 49 -0.97 -0.84 -12.92
CA ASP A 49 -2.04 -1.11 -11.96
C ASP A 49 -2.04 -0.09 -10.81
N ALA A 50 -0.86 0.37 -10.37
CA ALA A 50 -0.74 1.37 -9.33
C ALA A 50 -1.37 2.72 -9.72
N ARG A 51 -1.16 3.18 -10.96
CA ARG A 51 -1.75 4.42 -11.47
C ARG A 51 -3.28 4.34 -11.53
N ASP A 52 -3.83 3.22 -11.97
CA ASP A 52 -5.27 2.98 -12.01
C ASP A 52 -5.86 2.99 -10.58
N ILE A 53 -5.17 2.33 -9.63
CA ILE A 53 -5.56 2.34 -8.22
C ILE A 53 -5.55 3.76 -7.65
N VAL A 54 -4.54 4.57 -7.97
CA VAL A 54 -4.45 5.98 -7.53
C VAL A 54 -5.60 6.81 -8.09
N GLN A 55 -5.90 6.66 -9.36
CA GLN A 55 -7.02 7.34 -10.00
C GLN A 55 -8.35 6.99 -9.32
N ASP A 56 -8.63 5.69 -9.15
CA ASP A 56 -9.83 5.20 -8.46
C ASP A 56 -9.88 5.72 -7.01
N THR A 57 -8.73 5.78 -6.33
CA THR A 57 -8.62 6.30 -4.97
C THR A 57 -9.09 7.74 -4.89
N TYR A 58 -8.57 8.64 -5.73
CA TYR A 58 -8.95 10.05 -5.68
C TYR A 58 -10.38 10.30 -6.16
N LEU A 59 -10.89 9.53 -7.11
CA LEU A 59 -12.29 9.57 -7.49
C LEU A 59 -13.22 9.21 -6.32
N ARG A 60 -12.89 8.16 -5.58
CA ARG A 60 -13.66 7.75 -4.40
C ARG A 60 -13.48 8.73 -3.25
N ALA A 61 -12.27 9.24 -3.04
CA ALA A 61 -12.00 10.26 -2.04
C ALA A 61 -12.82 11.53 -2.31
N TYR A 62 -12.84 12.03 -3.54
CA TYR A 62 -13.62 13.19 -3.92
C TYR A 62 -15.12 13.00 -3.62
N ARG A 63 -15.68 11.86 -4.01
CA ARG A 63 -17.10 11.54 -3.75
C ARG A 63 -17.42 11.35 -2.29
N GLY A 64 -16.46 10.80 -1.52
CA GLY A 64 -16.63 10.49 -0.09
C GLY A 64 -16.29 11.63 0.86
N LEU A 65 -15.59 12.68 0.40
CA LEU A 65 -15.01 13.70 1.26
C LEU A 65 -16.06 14.47 2.07
N ARG A 66 -17.22 14.73 1.51
CA ARG A 66 -18.33 15.38 2.23
C ARG A 66 -18.80 14.61 3.45
N ARG A 67 -18.61 13.27 3.47
CA ARG A 67 -18.98 12.37 4.56
C ARG A 67 -17.81 12.06 5.51
N PHE A 68 -16.62 12.56 5.21
CA PHE A 68 -15.46 12.38 6.08
C PHE A 68 -15.68 13.11 7.41
N ARG A 69 -15.72 12.36 8.52
CA ARG A 69 -16.06 12.88 9.84
C ARG A 69 -14.89 13.50 10.59
N GLY A 70 -13.65 13.22 10.17
CA GLY A 70 -12.45 13.63 10.89
C GLY A 70 -12.07 12.70 12.07
N ASP A 71 -12.70 11.52 12.18
CA ASP A 71 -12.39 10.52 13.21
C ASP A 71 -10.98 9.94 13.09
N SER A 72 -10.31 10.20 11.98
CA SER A 72 -8.90 9.87 11.70
C SER A 72 -8.24 10.99 10.92
N ARG A 73 -6.91 10.97 10.83
CA ARG A 73 -6.20 11.88 9.92
C ARG A 73 -6.61 11.61 8.48
N PHE A 74 -6.65 12.66 7.65
CA PHE A 74 -7.03 12.55 6.23
C PHE A 74 -6.16 11.51 5.49
N ARG A 75 -4.85 11.50 5.72
CA ARG A 75 -3.93 10.51 5.12
C ARG A 75 -4.33 9.07 5.45
N THR A 76 -4.70 8.80 6.70
CA THR A 76 -5.13 7.47 7.14
C THR A 76 -6.43 7.05 6.43
N TRP A 77 -7.38 7.97 6.31
CA TRP A 77 -8.62 7.74 5.59
C TRP A 77 -8.39 7.49 4.10
N LEU A 78 -7.51 8.29 3.45
CA LEU A 78 -7.14 8.13 2.05
C LEU A 78 -6.44 6.78 1.81
N PHE A 79 -5.55 6.36 2.70
CA PHE A 79 -4.87 5.07 2.61
C PHE A 79 -5.85 3.89 2.69
N ARG A 80 -6.88 3.98 3.53
CA ARG A 80 -7.95 2.98 3.56
C ARG A 80 -8.65 2.86 2.20
N ILE A 81 -8.96 3.98 1.57
CA ILE A 81 -9.55 3.99 0.22
C ILE A 81 -8.60 3.33 -0.77
N THR A 82 -7.30 3.64 -0.71
CA THR A 82 -6.28 3.07 -1.61
C THR A 82 -6.20 1.55 -1.48
N VAL A 83 -6.19 1.03 -0.26
CA VAL A 83 -6.16 -0.43 0.01
C VAL A 83 -7.41 -1.12 -0.55
N ASN A 84 -8.58 -0.51 -0.38
CA ASN A 84 -9.83 -1.04 -0.90
C ASN A 84 -9.87 -1.01 -2.43
N CYS A 85 -9.32 0.03 -3.06
CA CYS A 85 -9.16 0.09 -4.51
C CYS A 85 -8.22 -1.01 -5.00
N ALA A 86 -7.07 -1.20 -4.37
CA ALA A 86 -6.11 -2.25 -4.70
C ALA A 86 -6.71 -3.65 -4.57
N SER A 87 -7.42 -3.93 -3.47
CA SER A 87 -8.12 -5.21 -3.27
C SER A 87 -9.18 -5.46 -4.35
N SER A 88 -9.95 -4.44 -4.72
CA SER A 88 -10.96 -4.51 -5.77
C SER A 88 -10.33 -4.76 -7.14
N HIS A 89 -9.22 -4.07 -7.45
CA HIS A 89 -8.49 -4.22 -8.70
C HIS A 89 -7.94 -5.64 -8.86
N GLN A 90 -7.28 -6.17 -7.85
CA GLN A 90 -6.78 -7.55 -7.84
C GLN A 90 -7.90 -8.59 -7.98
N SER A 91 -9.05 -8.36 -7.36
CA SER A 91 -10.21 -9.25 -7.47
C SER A 91 -10.80 -9.26 -8.89
N ARG A 92 -10.78 -8.10 -9.59
CA ARG A 92 -11.19 -8.01 -10.99
C ARG A 92 -10.18 -8.72 -11.91
N ALA A 93 -8.87 -8.45 -11.73
CA ALA A 93 -7.81 -9.07 -12.52
C ALA A 93 -7.81 -10.61 -12.39
N ARG A 94 -8.08 -11.14 -11.19
CA ARG A 94 -8.25 -12.58 -10.98
C ARG A 94 -9.47 -13.13 -11.72
N ARG A 95 -10.62 -12.47 -11.65
CA ARG A 95 -11.83 -12.91 -12.36
C ARG A 95 -11.62 -12.93 -13.87
N HIS A 96 -10.95 -11.91 -14.43
CA HIS A 96 -10.64 -11.89 -15.87
C HIS A 96 -9.69 -13.00 -16.26
N ARG A 97 -8.69 -13.33 -15.43
CA ARG A 97 -7.78 -14.48 -15.67
C ARG A 97 -8.51 -15.83 -15.59
N HIS A 98 -9.40 -16.01 -14.61
CA HIS A 98 -10.21 -17.23 -14.50
C HIS A 98 -11.19 -17.44 -15.67
N VAL A 99 -11.65 -16.36 -16.30
CA VAL A 99 -12.49 -16.42 -17.51
C VAL A 99 -11.64 -16.70 -18.76
N ALA A 100 -10.39 -16.22 -18.81
CA ALA A 100 -9.50 -16.36 -19.97
C ALA A 100 -8.65 -17.64 -19.97
N LEU A 101 -8.36 -18.22 -18.80
CA LEU A 101 -7.50 -19.40 -18.64
C LEU A 101 -8.06 -20.25 -17.49
N GLY A 102 -8.62 -21.40 -17.82
CA GLY A 102 -8.84 -22.44 -16.81
C GLY A 102 -7.50 -22.88 -16.23
N SER A 103 -7.33 -22.68 -14.94
CA SER A 103 -6.22 -23.13 -14.07
C SER A 103 -5.05 -22.17 -13.79
N ASP A 104 -4.72 -22.24 -12.52
CA ASP A 104 -3.46 -22.09 -11.80
C ASP A 104 -2.83 -20.71 -11.54
N ASP A 105 -2.63 -20.59 -10.25
CA ASP A 105 -2.05 -19.56 -9.40
C ASP A 105 -0.52 -19.41 -9.66
N ALA A 106 -0.14 -18.66 -10.68
CA ALA A 106 1.26 -18.30 -10.90
C ALA A 106 1.45 -16.78 -10.68
N ALA A 107 2.11 -16.44 -9.59
CA ALA A 107 2.61 -15.08 -9.35
C ALA A 107 3.58 -14.69 -10.47
N ARG A 108 3.28 -13.62 -11.21
CA ARG A 108 4.23 -13.01 -12.15
C ARG A 108 5.31 -12.28 -11.36
N PRO A 109 6.60 -12.42 -11.71
CA PRO A 109 7.65 -11.58 -11.17
C PRO A 109 7.48 -10.13 -11.64
N ALA A 110 7.70 -9.18 -10.72
CA ALA A 110 7.65 -7.76 -10.99
C ALA A 110 8.78 -7.37 -11.95
N ALA A 111 8.45 -6.52 -12.93
CA ALA A 111 9.40 -5.90 -13.83
C ALA A 111 10.13 -4.74 -13.13
N ASP A 112 11.33 -4.45 -13.61
CA ASP A 112 12.33 -3.54 -13.11
C ASP A 112 11.82 -2.15 -12.72
N ALA A 113 12.13 -1.72 -11.49
CA ALA A 113 11.94 -0.36 -11.03
C ALA A 113 13.17 0.48 -11.36
N VAL A 114 12.98 1.57 -12.08
CA VAL A 114 14.02 2.56 -12.41
C VAL A 114 14.44 3.30 -11.12
N VAL A 115 15.73 3.27 -10.85
CA VAL A 115 16.39 3.82 -9.66
C VAL A 115 16.98 5.19 -9.98
N ALA A 116 16.67 6.18 -9.14
CA ALA A 116 17.40 7.44 -9.06
C ALA A 116 18.44 7.37 -7.91
N ASP A 117 19.66 7.74 -8.24
CA ASP A 117 20.90 7.59 -7.50
C ASP A 117 20.98 8.38 -6.17
N THR A 118 21.19 7.69 -5.04
CA THR A 118 21.99 8.17 -3.88
C THR A 118 22.32 6.99 -2.95
N GLY A 119 23.57 6.53 -2.97
CA GLY A 119 24.09 5.53 -2.04
C GLY A 119 23.79 4.08 -2.45
N ALA A 120 24.66 3.48 -3.26
CA ALA A 120 24.48 2.17 -3.88
C ALA A 120 23.98 1.06 -2.90
N GLU A 121 24.46 1.08 -1.67
CA GLU A 121 24.12 0.07 -0.65
C GLU A 121 22.70 0.25 -0.06
N ARG A 122 22.24 1.52 0.14
CA ARG A 122 20.87 1.82 0.57
C ARG A 122 19.85 1.60 -0.53
N LEU A 123 20.25 1.78 -1.78
CA LEU A 123 19.43 1.55 -2.96
C LEU A 123 19.22 0.06 -3.20
N SER A 124 20.28 -0.76 -3.05
CA SER A 124 20.20 -2.21 -3.12
C SER A 124 19.22 -2.74 -2.08
N LEU A 125 19.38 -2.40 -0.81
CA LEU A 125 18.52 -2.86 0.28
C LEU A 125 17.04 -2.45 0.08
N ARG A 126 16.79 -1.26 -0.47
CA ARG A 126 15.44 -0.79 -0.77
C ARG A 126 14.81 -1.56 -1.93
N ALA A 127 15.58 -1.78 -3.01
CA ALA A 127 15.14 -2.56 -4.15
C ALA A 127 14.84 -4.02 -3.75
N ASP A 128 15.70 -4.61 -2.91
CA ASP A 128 15.51 -5.96 -2.38
C ASP A 128 14.25 -6.07 -1.52
N LEU A 129 13.99 -5.08 -0.66
CA LEU A 129 12.77 -5.03 0.13
C LEU A 129 11.51 -4.87 -0.74
N GLU A 130 11.55 -4.01 -1.75
CA GLU A 130 10.44 -3.83 -2.69
C GLU A 130 10.20 -5.11 -3.52
N ALA A 131 11.24 -5.78 -3.97
CA ALA A 131 11.15 -7.07 -4.65
C ALA A 131 10.60 -8.17 -3.73
N ALA A 132 11.07 -8.24 -2.48
CA ALA A 132 10.57 -9.19 -1.50
C ALA A 132 9.09 -8.95 -1.17
N LEU A 133 8.66 -7.69 -1.06
CA LEU A 133 7.26 -7.32 -0.88
C LEU A 133 6.42 -7.70 -2.09
N ALA A 134 6.91 -7.43 -3.32
CA ALA A 134 6.22 -7.76 -4.57
C ALA A 134 6.02 -9.27 -4.73
N ALA A 135 6.94 -10.08 -4.21
CA ALA A 135 6.86 -11.53 -4.25
C ALA A 135 5.93 -12.16 -3.20
N LEU A 136 5.40 -11.37 -2.24
CA LEU A 136 4.40 -11.86 -1.30
C LEU A 136 3.05 -12.03 -1.99
N ALA A 137 2.29 -13.04 -1.56
CA ALA A 137 0.89 -13.13 -1.94
C ALA A 137 0.14 -11.83 -1.55
N PRO A 138 -0.75 -11.29 -2.40
CA PRO A 138 -1.39 -9.99 -2.19
C PRO A 138 -2.05 -9.81 -0.82
N LYS A 139 -2.67 -10.88 -0.28
CA LYS A 139 -3.30 -10.87 1.05
C LYS A 139 -2.30 -10.73 2.20
N LEU A 140 -1.07 -11.21 2.04
CA LEU A 140 0.02 -11.09 3.01
C LEU A 140 0.68 -9.71 2.88
N ARG A 141 0.94 -9.28 1.65
CA ARG A 141 1.50 -7.96 1.33
C ARG A 141 0.65 -6.84 1.91
N ALA A 142 -0.67 -6.87 1.71
CA ALA A 142 -1.57 -5.85 2.24
C ALA A 142 -1.45 -5.71 3.76
N VAL A 143 -1.44 -6.83 4.51
CA VAL A 143 -1.38 -6.79 5.98
C VAL A 143 -0.03 -6.26 6.49
N VAL A 144 1.10 -6.68 5.91
CA VAL A 144 2.42 -6.21 6.35
C VAL A 144 2.63 -4.74 5.99
N VAL A 145 2.21 -4.30 4.82
CA VAL A 145 2.29 -2.88 4.43
C VAL A 145 1.45 -2.01 5.35
N LEU A 146 0.21 -2.38 5.63
CA LEU A 146 -0.66 -1.62 6.52
C LEU A 146 -0.11 -1.58 7.96
N ARG A 147 0.49 -2.68 8.44
CA ARG A 147 1.02 -2.74 9.80
C ARG A 147 2.38 -2.08 9.94
N ASP A 148 3.34 -2.46 9.10
CA ASP A 148 4.75 -2.14 9.32
C ASP A 148 5.19 -0.83 8.64
N VAL A 149 4.46 -0.39 7.60
CA VAL A 149 4.73 0.89 6.93
C VAL A 149 3.80 2.01 7.41
N TYR A 150 2.52 1.68 7.65
CA TYR A 150 1.50 2.69 8.02
C TYR A 150 1.04 2.59 9.48
N ASP A 151 1.62 1.68 10.26
CA ASP A 151 1.39 1.47 11.71
C ASP A 151 -0.09 1.35 12.09
N LEU A 152 -0.93 0.79 11.20
CA LEU A 152 -2.34 0.57 11.52
C LEU A 152 -2.47 -0.54 12.58
N PRO A 153 -3.34 -0.38 13.58
CA PRO A 153 -3.62 -1.43 14.55
C PRO A 153 -4.38 -2.60 13.89
N HIS A 154 -4.27 -3.80 14.48
CA HIS A 154 -4.81 -5.03 13.87
C HIS A 154 -6.33 -5.03 13.67
N ASP A 155 -7.09 -4.35 14.53
CA ASP A 155 -8.53 -4.17 14.41
C ASP A 155 -8.88 -3.30 13.19
N ALA A 156 -8.15 -2.19 12.98
CA ALA A 156 -8.31 -1.36 11.79
C ALA A 156 -7.96 -2.13 10.50
N ILE A 157 -6.85 -2.90 10.51
CA ILE A 157 -6.47 -3.76 9.38
C ILE A 157 -7.54 -4.82 9.10
N ALA A 158 -8.10 -5.42 10.16
CA ALA A 158 -9.14 -6.44 10.05
C ALA A 158 -10.42 -5.85 9.41
N ALA A 159 -10.87 -4.69 9.92
CA ALA A 159 -12.03 -3.98 9.37
C ALA A 159 -11.82 -3.61 7.89
N GLU A 160 -10.64 -3.11 7.55
CA GLU A 160 -10.30 -2.64 6.21
C GLU A 160 -10.23 -3.77 5.17
N LEU A 161 -9.71 -4.92 5.57
CA LEU A 161 -9.55 -6.09 4.69
C LEU A 161 -10.75 -7.05 4.75
N GLY A 162 -11.78 -6.76 5.54
CA GLY A 162 -12.94 -7.63 5.74
C GLY A 162 -12.58 -9.00 6.32
N ILE A 163 -11.65 -9.06 7.28
CA ILE A 163 -11.18 -10.29 7.92
C ILE A 163 -11.27 -10.17 9.44
N SER A 164 -11.14 -11.29 10.16
CA SER A 164 -11.03 -11.24 11.62
C SER A 164 -9.67 -10.71 12.08
N GLN A 165 -9.61 -10.13 13.28
CA GLN A 165 -8.34 -9.68 13.88
C GLN A 165 -7.34 -10.83 14.05
N ALA A 166 -7.81 -12.03 14.38
CA ALA A 166 -6.98 -13.22 14.45
C ALA A 166 -6.37 -13.56 13.08
N ALA A 167 -7.16 -13.49 12.00
CA ALA A 167 -6.66 -13.69 10.64
C ALA A 167 -5.64 -12.63 10.24
N ALA A 168 -5.82 -11.36 10.63
CA ALA A 168 -4.84 -10.30 10.39
C ALA A 168 -3.50 -10.61 11.08
N LYS A 169 -3.52 -11.03 12.36
CA LYS A 169 -2.31 -11.43 13.09
C LYS A 169 -1.59 -12.61 12.44
N VAL A 170 -2.32 -13.65 12.05
CA VAL A 170 -1.74 -14.84 11.38
C VAL A 170 -1.13 -14.46 10.03
N ARG A 171 -1.83 -13.65 9.23
CA ARG A 171 -1.30 -13.17 7.94
C ARG A 171 -0.05 -12.32 8.11
N LEU A 172 -0.02 -11.42 9.10
CA LEU A 172 1.16 -10.62 9.41
C LEU A 172 2.36 -11.50 9.78
N HIS A 173 2.15 -12.48 10.66
CA HIS A 173 3.21 -13.41 11.05
C HIS A 173 3.79 -14.15 9.84
N ARG A 174 2.93 -14.71 8.98
CA ARG A 174 3.34 -15.39 7.74
C ARG A 174 4.06 -14.47 6.76
N ALA A 175 3.57 -13.24 6.61
CA ALA A 175 4.19 -12.23 5.75
C ALA A 175 5.62 -11.91 6.20
N ARG A 176 5.80 -11.63 7.50
CA ARG A 176 7.11 -11.34 8.10
C ARG A 176 8.07 -12.53 8.00
N GLN A 177 7.57 -13.75 8.16
CA GLN A 177 8.37 -14.96 7.99
C GLN A 177 8.88 -15.07 6.56
N GLN A 178 8.01 -14.96 5.55
CA GLN A 178 8.40 -15.03 4.14
C GLN A 178 9.34 -13.89 3.73
N LEU A 179 9.13 -12.67 4.25
CA LEU A 179 10.06 -11.55 4.01
C LEU A 179 11.44 -11.84 4.59
N ARG A 180 11.50 -12.35 5.81
CA ARG A 180 12.76 -12.71 6.46
C ARG A 180 13.51 -13.77 5.65
N GLU A 181 12.84 -14.85 5.27
CA GLU A 181 13.43 -15.93 4.47
C GLU A 181 14.02 -15.41 3.15
N ARG A 182 13.33 -14.51 2.46
CA ARG A 182 13.78 -13.90 1.21
C ARG A 182 14.97 -12.96 1.43
N LEU A 183 14.89 -12.05 2.38
CA LEU A 183 15.96 -11.08 2.65
C LEU A 183 17.23 -11.73 3.14
N PHE A 184 17.15 -12.79 3.97
CA PHE A 184 18.33 -13.54 4.38
C PHE A 184 18.92 -14.42 3.27
N ALA A 185 18.11 -14.93 2.34
CA ALA A 185 18.63 -15.63 1.17
C ALA A 185 19.45 -14.71 0.25
N TYR A 186 19.08 -13.44 0.13
CA TYR A 186 19.86 -12.41 -0.61
C TYR A 186 21.20 -12.14 0.08
N ASP A 187 21.22 -11.92 1.39
CA ASP A 187 22.45 -11.61 2.15
C ASP A 187 23.49 -12.73 2.06
N THR A 188 23.06 -14.00 2.05
CA THR A 188 23.96 -15.16 1.85
C THR A 188 24.47 -15.27 0.41
N ALA A 189 23.67 -14.91 -0.58
CA ALA A 189 24.09 -14.96 -1.99
C ALA A 189 25.10 -13.85 -2.35
N GLU A 190 24.95 -12.65 -1.79
CA GLU A 190 25.90 -11.54 -1.97
C GLU A 190 27.25 -11.81 -1.28
N ARG A 191 27.22 -12.30 -0.05
CA ARG A 191 28.45 -12.70 0.66
C ARG A 191 29.22 -13.84 -0.01
N GLY A 192 28.51 -14.70 -0.76
CA GLY A 192 29.12 -15.75 -1.57
C GLY A 192 29.78 -15.26 -2.88
N ARG A 193 29.33 -14.13 -3.43
CA ARG A 193 29.90 -13.51 -4.64
C ARG A 193 31.09 -12.58 -4.35
N ALA A 194 31.26 -12.14 -3.13
CA ALA A 194 32.34 -11.26 -2.68
C ALA A 194 33.61 -12.01 -2.22
N ARG A 195 33.63 -13.34 -2.34
CA ARG A 195 34.79 -14.21 -2.11
C ARG A 195 35.26 -14.82 -3.44
#